data_e48dab801a8bcfe78f433c8e274961be
#
_entry.id   e48dab801a8bcfe78f433c8e274961be
#
_cell.length_a   1.000
_cell.length_b   1.000
_cell.length_c   1.000
_cell.angle_alpha   90.00
_cell.angle_beta   90.00
_cell.angle_gamma   90.00
#
_symmetry.space_group_name_H-M   'P 1'
#
loop_
_entity.id
_entity.type
_entity.pdbx_description
1 polymer ?
#
loop_
_entity_poly.entity_id
_entity_poly.type
_entity_poly.pdbx_seq_one_letter_code
_entity_poly.pdbx_strand_id
1 'polypeptide(L)'
;MFRANFLFKFLKYKQNNGHDIVQYHSNENFELQDQINIEIIDIDKKISENSKALVEAQIVKFKSTFSRSNNFIEQIGKNVYKTKLEDSINWHQKKLKYLYLRRRELEINLEKLKGIYWINKIKRILNLILIGFFILSTLFIFLSGFMIIIYLLPLIILIFLVYLVSTKRY
;
A
#
# COMPACT_ATOMS: atom_id res chain seq x y z
N MET A 1 -28.71 -8.17 26.09
CA MET A 1 -29.25 -9.17 25.13
C MET A 1 -30.35 -8.57 24.24
N PHE A 2 -30.17 -7.36 23.61
CA PHE A 2 -31.30 -6.61 22.99
C PHE A 2 -30.96 -5.99 21.61
N ARG A 3 -29.97 -6.44 20.84
CA ARG A 3 -29.63 -5.83 19.53
C ARG A 3 -29.60 -6.76 18.31
N ALA A 4 -29.78 -8.05 18.45
CA ALA A 4 -29.77 -8.97 17.31
C ALA A 4 -31.10 -9.00 16.52
N ASN A 5 -32.23 -8.70 17.15
CA ASN A 5 -33.55 -8.80 16.52
C ASN A 5 -33.87 -7.64 15.53
N PHE A 6 -33.19 -6.50 15.61
CA PHE A 6 -33.48 -5.36 14.73
C PHE A 6 -32.90 -5.59 13.33
N LEU A 7 -31.72 -6.15 13.23
CA LEU A 7 -31.06 -6.47 11.96
C LEU A 7 -31.80 -7.57 11.18
N PHE A 8 -32.32 -8.58 11.87
CA PHE A 8 -33.12 -9.65 11.24
C PHE A 8 -34.47 -9.15 10.73
N LYS A 9 -35.10 -8.19 11.39
CA LYS A 9 -36.37 -7.59 10.93
C LYS A 9 -36.17 -6.75 9.67
N PHE A 10 -35.04 -6.05 9.54
CA PHE A 10 -34.73 -5.24 8.37
C PHE A 10 -34.42 -6.10 7.12
N LEU A 11 -33.80 -7.25 7.31
CA LEU A 11 -33.52 -8.22 6.22
C LEU A 11 -34.82 -8.93 5.75
N LYS A 12 -35.77 -9.18 6.64
CA LYS A 12 -37.03 -9.86 6.30
C LYS A 12 -38.04 -8.95 5.58
N TYR A 13 -37.98 -7.62 5.82
CA TYR A 13 -38.87 -6.66 5.15
C TYR A 13 -38.51 -6.44 3.67
N LYS A 14 -37.27 -6.72 3.25
CA LYS A 14 -36.81 -6.55 1.86
C LYS A 14 -37.20 -7.74 0.96
N GLN A 15 -37.73 -8.82 1.50
CA GLN A 15 -37.97 -10.06 0.74
C GLN A 15 -39.39 -10.22 0.19
N ASN A 16 -40.36 -9.35 0.54
CA ASN A 16 -41.78 -9.62 0.27
C ASN A 16 -42.51 -8.68 -0.70
N ASN A 17 -41.85 -7.70 -1.34
CA ASN A 17 -42.53 -6.81 -2.28
C ASN A 17 -41.74 -6.67 -3.59
N GLY A 18 -42.18 -7.35 -4.63
CA GLY A 18 -41.88 -7.00 -6.02
C GLY A 18 -41.04 -8.00 -6.81
N HIS A 19 -41.60 -9.15 -7.18
CA HIS A 19 -40.90 -10.12 -8.03
C HIS A 19 -40.63 -9.63 -9.45
N ASP A 20 -41.40 -8.67 -9.99
CA ASP A 20 -41.26 -8.27 -11.40
C ASP A 20 -40.34 -7.06 -11.62
N ILE A 21 -40.27 -6.11 -10.68
CA ILE A 21 -39.40 -4.93 -10.80
C ILE A 21 -37.93 -5.30 -10.47
N VAL A 22 -37.72 -6.32 -9.64
CA VAL A 22 -36.37 -6.76 -9.21
C VAL A 22 -35.60 -7.46 -10.34
N GLN A 23 -36.27 -8.14 -11.25
CA GLN A 23 -35.61 -8.84 -12.36
C GLN A 23 -35.02 -7.87 -13.42
N TYR A 24 -35.73 -6.78 -13.75
CA TYR A 24 -35.24 -5.81 -14.73
C TYR A 24 -34.03 -5.04 -14.23
N HIS A 25 -34.05 -4.55 -12.98
CA HIS A 25 -32.89 -3.91 -12.37
C HIS A 25 -31.72 -4.87 -12.08
N SER A 26 -31.99 -6.16 -11.94
CA SER A 26 -30.94 -7.17 -11.73
C SER A 26 -30.08 -7.38 -13.00
N ASN A 27 -30.66 -7.41 -14.16
CA ASN A 27 -29.95 -7.62 -15.42
C ASN A 27 -29.08 -6.42 -15.81
N GLU A 28 -29.61 -5.18 -15.70
CA GLU A 28 -28.83 -3.97 -15.96
C GLU A 28 -27.64 -3.82 -14.99
N ASN A 29 -27.82 -4.14 -13.71
CA ASN A 29 -26.75 -4.10 -12.74
C ASN A 29 -25.69 -5.16 -13.00
N PHE A 30 -26.06 -6.32 -13.56
CA PHE A 30 -25.14 -7.37 -13.89
C PHE A 30 -24.27 -7.00 -15.10
N GLU A 31 -24.89 -6.48 -16.17
CA GLU A 31 -24.15 -5.99 -17.35
C GLU A 31 -23.19 -4.85 -16.99
N LEU A 32 -23.61 -3.92 -16.13
CA LEU A 32 -22.76 -2.82 -15.65
C LEU A 32 -21.58 -3.34 -14.82
N GLN A 33 -21.80 -4.37 -13.99
CA GLN A 33 -20.72 -5.01 -13.22
C GLN A 33 -19.70 -5.68 -14.15
N ASP A 34 -20.15 -6.34 -15.21
CA ASP A 34 -19.26 -6.98 -16.18
C ASP A 34 -18.46 -5.96 -16.97
N GLN A 35 -19.07 -4.85 -17.40
CA GLN A 35 -18.36 -3.75 -18.07
C GLN A 35 -17.27 -3.16 -17.18
N ILE A 36 -17.57 -2.91 -15.89
CA ILE A 36 -16.58 -2.40 -14.93
C ILE A 36 -15.45 -3.43 -14.73
N ASN A 37 -15.75 -4.72 -14.65
CA ASN A 37 -14.72 -5.76 -14.51
C ASN A 37 -13.79 -5.79 -15.72
N ILE A 38 -14.34 -5.68 -16.95
CA ILE A 38 -13.54 -5.62 -18.18
C ILE A 38 -12.64 -4.38 -18.18
N GLU A 39 -13.17 -3.21 -17.78
CA GLU A 39 -12.38 -1.97 -17.68
C GLU A 39 -11.25 -2.10 -16.64
N ILE A 40 -11.49 -2.76 -15.51
CA ILE A 40 -10.46 -3.02 -14.49
C ILE A 40 -9.34 -3.91 -15.07
N ILE A 41 -9.68 -4.98 -15.81
CA ILE A 41 -8.70 -5.87 -16.43
C ILE A 41 -7.85 -5.11 -17.46
N ASP A 42 -8.45 -4.25 -18.28
CA ASP A 42 -7.72 -3.41 -19.24
C ASP A 42 -6.77 -2.42 -18.54
N ILE A 43 -7.22 -1.80 -17.44
CA ILE A 43 -6.38 -0.92 -16.63
C ILE A 43 -5.22 -1.69 -16.00
N ASP A 44 -5.46 -2.90 -15.48
CA ASP A 44 -4.41 -3.73 -14.87
C ASP A 44 -3.34 -4.12 -15.91
N LYS A 45 -3.74 -4.40 -17.14
CA LYS A 45 -2.82 -4.62 -18.26
C LYS A 45 -1.97 -3.36 -18.53
N LYS A 46 -2.61 -2.20 -18.64
CA LYS A 46 -1.92 -0.91 -18.84
C LYS A 46 -0.97 -0.55 -17.68
N ILE A 47 -1.33 -0.87 -16.45
CA ILE A 47 -0.45 -0.71 -15.27
C ILE A 47 0.78 -1.61 -15.41
N SER A 48 0.59 -2.88 -15.76
CA SER A 48 1.70 -3.83 -15.96
C SER A 48 2.67 -3.36 -17.04
N GLU A 49 2.15 -2.94 -18.20
CA GLU A 49 2.96 -2.44 -19.32
C GLU A 49 3.76 -1.18 -18.95
N ASN A 50 3.09 -0.18 -18.32
CA ASN A 50 3.76 1.05 -17.88
C ASN A 50 4.74 0.80 -16.73
N SER A 51 4.48 -0.14 -15.85
CA SER A 51 5.40 -0.54 -14.78
C SER A 51 6.67 -1.16 -15.35
N LYS A 52 6.56 -2.06 -16.34
CA LYS A 52 7.73 -2.62 -17.04
C LYS A 52 8.56 -1.54 -17.71
N ALA A 53 7.92 -0.65 -18.47
CA ALA A 53 8.60 0.46 -19.14
C ALA A 53 9.30 1.41 -18.14
N LEU A 54 8.68 1.66 -16.98
CA LEU A 54 9.30 2.45 -15.91
C LEU A 54 10.56 1.78 -15.36
N VAL A 55 10.49 0.48 -15.07
CA VAL A 55 11.64 -0.29 -14.56
C VAL A 55 12.78 -0.31 -15.60
N GLU A 56 12.47 -0.53 -16.87
CA GLU A 56 13.45 -0.49 -17.96
C GLU A 56 14.14 0.88 -18.05
N ALA A 57 13.36 1.98 -18.00
CA ALA A 57 13.90 3.33 -17.99
C ALA A 57 14.79 3.59 -16.77
N GLN A 58 14.41 3.09 -15.59
CA GLN A 58 15.22 3.21 -14.37
C GLN A 58 16.54 2.40 -14.48
N ILE A 59 16.50 1.20 -15.04
CA ILE A 59 17.71 0.39 -15.27
C ILE A 59 18.66 1.09 -16.24
N VAL A 60 18.12 1.69 -17.32
CA VAL A 60 18.92 2.45 -18.28
C VAL A 60 19.53 3.69 -17.62
N LYS A 61 18.75 4.41 -16.79
CA LYS A 61 19.26 5.54 -16.00
C LYS A 61 20.41 5.12 -15.09
N PHE A 62 20.24 4.02 -14.37
CA PHE A 62 21.27 3.46 -13.50
C PHE A 62 22.54 3.13 -14.28
N LYS A 63 22.43 2.38 -15.37
CA LYS A 63 23.59 2.03 -16.24
C LYS A 63 24.29 3.28 -16.78
N SER A 64 23.53 4.30 -17.24
CA SER A 64 24.09 5.53 -17.78
C SER A 64 24.84 6.36 -16.74
N THR A 65 24.52 6.20 -15.45
CA THR A 65 25.19 6.92 -14.36
C THR A 65 26.60 6.38 -14.12
N PHE A 66 26.81 5.08 -14.32
CA PHE A 66 28.12 4.43 -14.13
C PHE A 66 29.02 4.45 -15.38
N SER A 67 28.49 4.84 -16.54
CA SER A 67 29.29 4.96 -17.77
C SER A 67 30.20 6.19 -17.69
N ARG A 68 31.53 5.99 -17.71
CA ARG A 68 32.54 7.04 -17.67
C ARG A 68 32.65 7.69 -19.06
N SER A 69 32.47 9.01 -19.14
CA SER A 69 32.63 9.76 -20.37
C SER A 69 34.01 10.43 -20.37
N ASN A 70 34.78 10.27 -21.45
CA ASN A 70 36.13 10.83 -21.56
C ASN A 70 36.20 12.12 -22.37
N ASN A 71 35.13 12.47 -23.13
CA ASN A 71 35.10 13.64 -24.03
C ASN A 71 34.00 14.64 -23.66
N PHE A 72 34.25 15.95 -23.83
CA PHE A 72 33.32 17.02 -23.52
C PHE A 72 32.03 16.95 -24.36
N ILE A 73 32.13 16.63 -25.66
CA ILE A 73 30.97 16.45 -26.56
C ILE A 73 30.07 15.30 -26.09
N GLU A 74 30.69 14.19 -25.68
CA GLU A 74 30.00 13.02 -25.13
C GLU A 74 29.31 13.35 -23.81
N GLN A 75 29.89 14.25 -23.00
CA GLN A 75 29.32 14.70 -21.74
C GLN A 75 28.06 15.56 -21.95
N ILE A 76 28.01 16.42 -22.97
CA ILE A 76 26.82 17.18 -23.35
C ILE A 76 25.71 16.23 -23.84
N GLY A 77 26.03 15.30 -24.73
CA GLY A 77 25.09 14.30 -25.23
C GLY A 77 24.51 13.45 -24.10
N LYS A 78 25.35 13.07 -23.14
CA LYS A 78 24.94 12.30 -21.95
C LYS A 78 23.98 13.10 -21.04
N ASN A 79 24.18 14.39 -20.88
CA ASN A 79 23.28 15.23 -20.09
C ASN A 79 21.90 15.37 -20.74
N VAL A 80 21.85 15.63 -22.05
CA VAL A 80 20.58 15.69 -22.80
C VAL A 80 19.85 14.36 -22.75
N TYR A 81 20.56 13.26 -22.88
CA TYR A 81 19.99 11.92 -22.76
C TYR A 81 19.42 11.65 -21.37
N LYS A 82 20.15 12.05 -20.31
CA LYS A 82 19.66 11.92 -18.92
C LYS A 82 18.38 12.71 -18.70
N THR A 83 18.30 13.95 -19.18
CA THR A 83 17.11 14.78 -19.03
C THR A 83 15.90 14.14 -19.71
N LYS A 84 16.06 13.67 -20.97
CA LYS A 84 14.98 12.95 -21.68
C LYS A 84 14.53 11.68 -20.96
N LEU A 85 15.48 10.98 -20.34
CA LEU A 85 15.19 9.76 -19.58
C LEU A 85 14.45 10.06 -18.27
N GLU A 86 14.80 11.15 -17.59
CA GLU A 86 14.09 11.65 -16.41
C GLU A 86 12.67 12.07 -16.74
N ASP A 87 12.48 12.78 -17.85
CA ASP A 87 11.14 13.15 -18.33
C ASP A 87 10.29 11.92 -18.64
N SER A 88 10.87 10.90 -19.27
CA SER A 88 10.19 9.63 -19.54
C SER A 88 9.81 8.92 -18.23
N ILE A 89 10.71 8.83 -17.26
CA ILE A 89 10.44 8.24 -15.94
C ILE A 89 9.30 8.98 -15.24
N ASN A 90 9.37 10.33 -15.20
CA ASN A 90 8.35 11.16 -14.57
C ASN A 90 6.98 11.00 -15.26
N TRP A 91 6.97 10.88 -16.59
CA TRP A 91 5.75 10.64 -17.34
C TRP A 91 5.13 9.28 -16.99
N HIS A 92 5.91 8.19 -16.97
CA HIS A 92 5.43 6.87 -16.60
C HIS A 92 4.93 6.83 -15.15
N GLN A 93 5.61 7.52 -14.22
CA GLN A 93 5.16 7.62 -12.83
C GLN A 93 3.82 8.34 -12.71
N LYS A 94 3.65 9.49 -13.39
CA LYS A 94 2.38 10.22 -13.42
C LYS A 94 1.26 9.38 -14.03
N LYS A 95 1.55 8.68 -15.12
CA LYS A 95 0.59 7.80 -15.79
C LYS A 95 0.18 6.63 -14.91
N LEU A 96 1.13 5.99 -14.22
CA LEU A 96 0.85 4.93 -13.26
C LEU A 96 -0.04 5.43 -12.12
N LYS A 97 0.29 6.60 -11.55
CA LYS A 97 -0.54 7.20 -10.49
C LYS A 97 -1.98 7.42 -10.96
N TYR A 98 -2.17 7.93 -12.17
CA TYR A 98 -3.50 8.11 -12.75
C TYR A 98 -4.25 6.77 -12.93
N LEU A 99 -3.57 5.74 -13.47
CA LEU A 99 -4.16 4.42 -13.66
C LEU A 99 -4.57 3.77 -12.34
N TYR A 100 -3.75 3.87 -11.29
CA TYR A 100 -4.10 3.36 -9.96
C TYR A 100 -5.29 4.09 -9.34
N LEU A 101 -5.40 5.41 -9.53
CA LEU A 101 -6.56 6.18 -9.06
C LEU A 101 -7.83 5.75 -9.80
N ARG A 102 -7.75 5.62 -11.14
CA ARG A 102 -8.90 5.18 -11.96
C ARG A 102 -9.34 3.76 -11.60
N ARG A 103 -8.39 2.83 -11.43
CA ARG A 103 -8.67 1.48 -10.97
C ARG A 103 -9.43 1.48 -9.63
N ARG A 104 -8.97 2.29 -8.69
CA ARG A 104 -9.59 2.42 -7.36
C ARG A 104 -11.03 2.98 -7.45
N GLU A 105 -11.27 3.94 -8.30
CA GLU A 105 -12.63 4.47 -8.54
C GLU A 105 -13.57 3.38 -9.06
N LEU A 106 -13.12 2.58 -10.02
CA LEU A 106 -13.90 1.48 -10.58
C LEU A 106 -14.18 0.40 -9.53
N GLU A 107 -13.19 0.02 -8.72
CA GLU A 107 -13.38 -0.92 -7.61
C GLU A 107 -14.43 -0.40 -6.60
N ILE A 108 -14.38 0.89 -6.24
CA ILE A 108 -15.36 1.50 -5.34
C ILE A 108 -16.77 1.45 -5.96
N ASN A 109 -16.88 1.75 -7.25
CA ASN A 109 -18.17 1.70 -7.96
C ASN A 109 -18.71 0.27 -8.02
N LEU A 110 -17.85 -0.71 -8.29
CA LEU A 110 -18.19 -2.12 -8.28
C LEU A 110 -18.66 -2.59 -6.88
N GLU A 111 -17.95 -2.18 -5.81
CA GLU A 111 -18.36 -2.48 -4.44
C GLU A 111 -19.71 -1.86 -4.09
N LYS A 112 -20.01 -0.64 -4.58
CA LYS A 112 -21.31 0.03 -4.39
C LYS A 112 -22.42 -0.73 -5.11
N LEU A 113 -22.20 -1.16 -6.36
CA LEU A 113 -23.17 -1.93 -7.14
C LEU A 113 -23.44 -3.29 -6.48
N LYS A 114 -22.43 -3.94 -5.92
CA LYS A 114 -22.57 -5.18 -5.16
C LYS A 114 -23.20 -5.00 -3.78
N GLY A 115 -23.40 -3.77 -3.32
CA GLY A 115 -23.93 -3.48 -1.98
C GLY A 115 -23.01 -3.80 -0.81
N ILE A 116 -21.76 -4.18 -1.07
CA ILE A 116 -20.78 -4.58 -0.06
C ILE A 116 -19.82 -3.45 0.34
N TYR A 117 -19.97 -2.27 -0.25
CA TYR A 117 -19.09 -1.12 -0.02
C TYR A 117 -18.91 -0.78 1.46
N TRP A 118 -20.00 -0.74 2.23
CA TRP A 118 -19.95 -0.39 3.66
C TRP A 118 -19.21 -1.45 4.48
N ILE A 119 -19.40 -2.73 4.17
CA ILE A 119 -18.74 -3.84 4.85
C ILE A 119 -17.24 -3.77 4.61
N ASN A 120 -16.83 -3.58 3.36
CA ASN A 120 -15.44 -3.46 2.98
C ASN A 120 -14.78 -2.20 3.54
N LYS A 121 -15.51 -1.08 3.61
CA LYS A 121 -15.03 0.16 4.22
C LYS A 121 -14.74 -0.04 5.71
N ILE A 122 -15.65 -0.67 6.46
CA ILE A 122 -15.46 -0.98 7.87
C ILE A 122 -14.27 -1.94 8.06
N LYS A 123 -14.16 -2.97 7.23
CA LYS A 123 -13.03 -3.91 7.24
C LYS A 123 -11.69 -3.22 7.03
N ARG A 124 -11.60 -2.29 6.08
CA ARG A 124 -10.38 -1.50 5.81
C ARG A 124 -10.01 -0.63 7.00
N ILE A 125 -10.98 0.06 7.62
CA ILE A 125 -10.75 0.90 8.81
C ILE A 125 -10.28 0.04 9.99
N LEU A 126 -10.94 -1.10 10.24
CA LEU A 126 -10.57 -2.02 11.31
C LEU A 126 -9.14 -2.54 11.14
N ASN A 127 -8.77 -2.91 9.91
CA ASN A 127 -7.43 -3.39 9.59
C ASN A 127 -6.37 -2.30 9.81
N LEU A 128 -6.67 -1.04 9.46
CA LEU A 128 -5.78 0.09 9.66
C LEU A 128 -5.57 0.37 11.17
N ILE A 129 -6.64 0.30 11.97
CA ILE A 129 -6.56 0.43 13.43
C ILE A 129 -5.71 -0.69 14.02
N LEU A 130 -5.88 -1.93 13.56
CA LEU A 130 -5.12 -3.08 14.02
C LEU A 130 -3.62 -2.94 13.70
N ILE A 131 -3.28 -2.51 12.49
CA ILE A 131 -1.89 -2.22 12.11
C ILE A 131 -1.31 -1.11 12.99
N GLY A 132 -2.05 -0.02 13.20
CA GLY A 132 -1.63 1.08 14.09
C GLY A 132 -1.36 0.61 15.52
N PHE A 133 -2.25 -0.24 16.07
CA PHE A 133 -2.07 -0.85 17.39
C PHE A 133 -0.83 -1.73 17.45
N PHE A 134 -0.56 -2.50 16.39
CA PHE A 134 0.63 -3.36 16.32
C PHE A 134 1.93 -2.55 16.32
N ILE A 135 1.97 -1.46 15.54
CA ILE A 135 3.12 -0.55 15.50
C ILE A 135 3.35 0.09 16.88
N LEU A 136 2.27 0.56 17.53
CA LEU A 136 2.34 1.18 18.84
C LEU A 136 2.85 0.20 19.91
N SER A 137 2.35 -1.05 19.90
CA SER A 137 2.79 -2.12 20.79
C SER A 137 4.28 -2.44 20.61
N THR A 138 4.73 -2.54 19.36
CA THR A 138 6.13 -2.80 19.03
C THR A 138 7.04 -1.66 19.54
N LEU A 139 6.61 -0.42 19.35
CA LEU A 139 7.33 0.76 19.84
C LEU A 139 7.40 0.77 21.38
N PHE A 140 6.31 0.41 22.06
CA PHE A 140 6.25 0.33 23.51
C PHE A 140 7.21 -0.74 24.06
N ILE A 141 7.24 -1.93 23.44
CA ILE A 141 8.17 -3.01 23.81
C ILE A 141 9.62 -2.56 23.61
N PHE A 142 9.91 -1.87 22.50
CA PHE A 142 11.26 -1.36 22.21
C PHE A 142 11.71 -0.33 23.27
N LEU A 143 10.84 0.64 23.62
CA LEU A 143 11.13 1.64 24.63
C LEU A 143 11.32 1.01 26.03
N SER A 144 10.49 0.03 26.39
CA SER A 144 10.61 -0.69 27.65
C SER A 144 11.93 -1.47 27.73
N GLY A 145 12.34 -2.15 26.65
CA GLY A 145 13.62 -2.84 26.55
C GLY A 145 14.82 -1.88 26.69
N PHE A 146 14.75 -0.71 26.07
CA PHE A 146 15.79 0.30 26.17
C PHE A 146 15.95 0.85 27.60
N MET A 147 14.83 1.06 28.31
CA MET A 147 14.85 1.46 29.72
C MET A 147 15.53 0.43 30.63
N ILE A 148 15.24 -0.86 30.41
CA ILE A 148 15.88 -1.95 31.17
C ILE A 148 17.40 -1.94 30.95
N ILE A 149 17.87 -1.72 29.74
CA ILE A 149 19.31 -1.64 29.43
C ILE A 149 19.96 -0.47 30.15
N ILE A 150 19.31 0.71 30.18
CA ILE A 150 19.84 1.89 30.88
C ILE A 150 19.96 1.62 32.38
N TYR A 151 18.98 0.95 33.00
CA TYR A 151 19.04 0.60 34.42
C TYR A 151 20.09 -0.46 34.77
N LEU A 152 20.37 -1.40 33.84
CA LEU A 152 21.39 -2.44 34.03
C LEU A 152 22.82 -1.94 33.77
N LEU A 153 23.00 -0.88 33.00
CA LEU A 153 24.31 -0.35 32.61
C LEU A 153 25.21 0.03 33.83
N PRO A 154 24.73 0.75 34.87
CA PRO A 154 25.51 1.04 36.06
C PRO A 154 25.96 -0.22 36.80
N LEU A 155 25.10 -1.25 36.84
CA LEU A 155 25.40 -2.50 37.52
C LEU A 155 26.48 -3.29 36.75
N ILE A 156 26.45 -3.30 35.43
CA ILE A 156 27.50 -3.91 34.61
C ILE A 156 28.83 -3.19 34.78
N ILE A 157 28.84 -1.85 34.82
CA ILE A 157 30.05 -1.04 35.08
C ILE A 157 30.61 -1.37 36.45
N LEU A 158 29.77 -1.47 37.50
CA LEU A 158 30.19 -1.79 38.84
C LEU A 158 30.82 -3.17 38.93
N ILE A 159 30.24 -4.18 38.33
CA ILE A 159 30.80 -5.54 38.24
C ILE A 159 32.15 -5.51 37.53
N PHE A 160 32.26 -4.76 36.43
CA PHE A 160 33.52 -4.63 35.69
C PHE A 160 34.62 -3.96 36.51
N LEU A 161 34.29 -2.90 37.27
CA LEU A 161 35.23 -2.24 38.18
C LEU A 161 35.69 -3.17 39.29
N VAL A 162 34.79 -3.94 39.90
CA VAL A 162 35.14 -4.94 40.93
C VAL A 162 36.08 -5.99 40.36
N TYR A 163 35.81 -6.46 39.14
CA TYR A 163 36.65 -7.40 38.45
C TYR A 163 38.09 -6.85 38.21
N LEU A 164 38.18 -5.60 37.71
CA LEU A 164 39.46 -4.93 37.48
C LEU A 164 40.30 -4.73 38.78
N VAL A 165 39.64 -4.38 39.88
CA VAL A 165 40.29 -4.20 41.18
C VAL A 165 40.76 -5.57 41.72
N SER A 166 39.94 -6.61 41.53
CA SER A 166 40.28 -7.97 41.97
C SER A 166 41.47 -8.54 41.22
N THR A 167 41.58 -8.30 39.88
CA THR A 167 42.70 -8.78 39.08
C THR A 167 44.01 -8.03 39.30
N LYS A 168 43.96 -6.80 39.82
CA LYS A 168 45.19 -6.06 40.19
C LYS A 168 45.77 -6.44 41.55
N ARG A 169 45.14 -7.31 42.33
CA ARG A 169 45.64 -7.77 43.65
C ARG A 169 46.42 -9.09 43.59
N TYR A 170 46.61 -9.63 42.39
CA TYR A 170 47.49 -10.73 42.11
C TYR A 170 48.58 -10.27 41.14
#